data_0d003b000a4062de41167441781ddbb9
#
_entry.id   0d003b000a4062de41167441781ddbb9
#
_cell.length_a   1.000
_cell.length_b   1.000
_cell.length_c   1.000
_cell.angle_alpha   90.00
_cell.angle_beta   90.00
_cell.angle_gamma   90.00
#
_symmetry.space_group_name_H-M   'P 1'
#
loop_
_entity.id
_entity.type
_entity.pdbx_description
1 polymer ?
#
loop_
_entity_poly.entity_id
_entity_poly.type
_entity_poly.pdbx_seq_one_letter_code
_entity_poly.pdbx_strand_id
1 'polypeptide(L)'
;MGFVHLHVHTEYSLLDGACRIRDIMARVKEVGQEAVAITDHGNMYGVIDFYRAARAAGVKPIIGCEVYVAPRTRFDKEHAFDREAYHLVLLCENETGYRNLSYMVSRGYLDGFYNRPRVDMELLREHHEGIIALSACLAGRVPQALLHDQYEEAKKAALEYAEIFGTEHFYLELQDHGLEEQPRVNQGILRLSQETGLPLVVTNDAHYLRREDARTQDILMCIQMGKTVDDPNRLKFETEEFYLKSEEELRERFPQADEAFENTVKIAERCNVEFTFGKYHLPEFKLPAGYDSLTYLKELCAKGFAERYGEEHPEYRQQLDYEIDMIEKMGFTDYFLIVADFVNFAK
;
A
#
# COMPACT_ATOMS: atom_id res chain seq x y z
N MET A 1 -12.75 0.88 -21.86
CA MET A 1 -11.53 0.61 -21.07
C MET A 1 -10.94 -0.70 -21.57
N GLY A 2 -9.71 -0.70 -22.08
CA GLY A 2 -9.08 -1.90 -22.66
C GLY A 2 -8.01 -2.52 -21.77
N PHE A 3 -7.35 -1.69 -20.92
CA PHE A 3 -6.28 -2.10 -20.03
C PHE A 3 -6.14 -1.17 -18.83
N VAL A 4 -5.67 -1.70 -17.70
CA VAL A 4 -5.38 -0.94 -16.48
C VAL A 4 -4.05 -1.39 -15.88
N HIS A 5 -3.16 -0.44 -15.57
CA HIS A 5 -1.94 -0.74 -14.82
C HIS A 5 -2.26 -1.08 -13.36
N LEU A 6 -1.97 -2.33 -12.96
CA LEU A 6 -2.23 -2.89 -11.64
C LEU A 6 -0.98 -3.05 -10.78
N HIS A 7 0.22 -2.81 -11.33
CA HIS A 7 1.50 -2.92 -10.64
C HIS A 7 2.34 -1.67 -10.96
N VAL A 8 2.35 -0.70 -10.05
CA VAL A 8 2.95 0.63 -10.25
C VAL A 8 3.59 1.13 -8.96
N HIS A 9 4.84 1.59 -9.06
CA HIS A 9 5.65 2.12 -7.98
C HIS A 9 5.76 3.64 -8.06
N THR A 10 5.25 4.32 -7.02
CA THR A 10 5.29 5.78 -6.95
C THR A 10 6.59 6.28 -6.29
N GLU A 11 6.72 7.61 -6.12
CA GLU A 11 7.79 8.19 -5.30
C GLU A 11 7.82 7.70 -3.85
N TYR A 12 6.79 6.98 -3.39
CA TYR A 12 6.75 6.33 -2.06
C TYR A 12 7.34 4.92 -2.04
N SER A 13 7.69 4.35 -3.19
CA SER A 13 8.67 3.26 -3.32
C SER A 13 10.06 3.88 -3.21
N LEU A 14 10.43 4.28 -1.97
CA LEU A 14 11.52 5.21 -1.65
C LEU A 14 12.89 4.86 -2.24
N LEU A 15 13.05 3.65 -2.73
CA LEU A 15 14.33 3.10 -3.14
C LEU A 15 14.55 3.16 -4.66
N ASP A 16 13.48 3.12 -5.45
CA ASP A 16 13.53 2.90 -6.90
C ASP A 16 12.33 3.44 -7.67
N GLY A 17 11.26 3.91 -6.98
CA GLY A 17 10.10 4.48 -7.63
C GLY A 17 10.31 5.95 -8.05
N ALA A 18 10.08 6.25 -9.34
CA ALA A 18 10.18 7.60 -9.90
C ALA A 18 8.84 8.12 -10.46
N CYS A 19 7.74 7.39 -10.31
CA CYS A 19 6.42 7.85 -10.73
C CYS A 19 5.84 8.83 -9.70
N ARG A 20 5.92 10.14 -9.95
CA ARG A 20 5.27 11.13 -9.09
C ARG A 20 3.76 11.03 -9.22
N ILE A 21 3.06 10.94 -8.10
CA ILE A 21 1.60 10.76 -8.04
C ILE A 21 0.86 11.78 -8.92
N ARG A 22 1.23 13.06 -8.88
CA ARG A 22 0.60 14.09 -9.70
C ARG A 22 0.78 13.86 -11.21
N ASP A 23 1.94 13.32 -11.60
CA ASP A 23 2.32 13.15 -13.00
C ASP A 23 1.77 11.82 -13.55
N ILE A 24 1.55 10.79 -12.69
CA ILE A 24 0.86 9.53 -13.03
C ILE A 24 -0.50 9.84 -13.65
N MET A 25 -1.30 10.75 -13.07
CA MET A 25 -2.66 11.03 -13.54
C MET A 25 -2.69 11.62 -14.94
N ALA A 26 -1.70 12.46 -15.27
CA ALA A 26 -1.54 12.98 -16.61
C ALA A 26 -1.16 11.87 -17.62
N ARG A 27 -0.20 11.00 -17.24
CA ARG A 27 0.25 9.91 -18.10
C ARG A 27 -0.84 8.87 -18.34
N VAL A 28 -1.59 8.48 -17.31
CA VAL A 28 -2.72 7.55 -17.41
C VAL A 28 -3.75 8.02 -18.42
N LYS A 29 -4.10 9.31 -18.40
CA LYS A 29 -5.01 9.91 -19.39
C LYS A 29 -4.42 9.96 -20.79
N GLU A 30 -3.13 10.28 -20.90
CA GLU A 30 -2.42 10.33 -22.19
C GLU A 30 -2.45 8.97 -22.90
N VAL A 31 -2.28 7.87 -22.15
CA VAL A 31 -2.35 6.50 -22.67
C VAL A 31 -3.79 5.93 -22.72
N GLY A 32 -4.80 6.78 -22.51
CA GLY A 32 -6.21 6.41 -22.68
C GLY A 32 -6.79 5.52 -21.59
N GLN A 33 -6.16 5.43 -20.40
CA GLN A 33 -6.66 4.64 -19.28
C GLN A 33 -7.52 5.48 -18.33
N GLU A 34 -8.49 4.83 -17.68
CA GLU A 34 -9.45 5.47 -16.76
C GLU A 34 -9.22 5.07 -15.29
N ALA A 35 -8.33 4.10 -15.05
CA ALA A 35 -7.97 3.61 -13.73
C ALA A 35 -6.47 3.32 -13.64
N VAL A 36 -5.92 3.32 -12.44
CA VAL A 36 -4.53 2.93 -12.18
C VAL A 36 -4.38 2.49 -10.72
N ALA A 37 -3.49 1.54 -10.45
CA ALA A 37 -3.17 1.11 -9.10
C ALA A 37 -1.95 1.86 -8.53
N ILE A 38 -1.88 1.90 -7.19
CA ILE A 38 -0.67 2.16 -6.42
C ILE A 38 -0.30 0.87 -5.70
N THR A 39 0.94 0.40 -5.87
CA THR A 39 1.44 -0.85 -5.29
C THR A 39 2.88 -0.70 -4.81
N ASP A 40 3.15 0.35 -4.03
CA ASP A 40 4.49 0.65 -3.52
C ASP A 40 5.07 -0.49 -2.69
N HIS A 41 6.41 -0.58 -2.67
CA HIS A 41 7.17 -1.61 -1.96
C HIS A 41 6.96 -1.55 -0.45
N GLY A 42 6.23 -2.51 0.10
CA GLY A 42 6.09 -2.76 1.54
C GLY A 42 5.47 -1.63 2.34
N ASN A 43 4.82 -0.66 1.71
CA ASN A 43 4.19 0.46 2.40
C ASN A 43 2.95 0.98 1.69
N MET A 44 2.14 1.77 2.42
CA MET A 44 0.94 2.43 1.93
C MET A 44 0.97 3.96 2.19
N TYR A 45 2.18 4.54 2.24
CA TYR A 45 2.35 5.95 2.64
C TYR A 45 1.71 6.92 1.65
N GLY A 46 1.76 6.61 0.34
CA GLY A 46 1.23 7.44 -0.73
C GLY A 46 -0.28 7.32 -0.98
N VAL A 47 -0.97 6.39 -0.33
CA VAL A 47 -2.36 6.01 -0.67
C VAL A 47 -3.33 7.18 -0.65
N ILE A 48 -3.28 8.04 0.37
CA ILE A 48 -4.23 9.16 0.49
C ILE A 48 -3.95 10.24 -0.55
N ASP A 49 -2.69 10.56 -0.80
CA ASP A 49 -2.30 11.53 -1.82
C ASP A 49 -2.65 11.03 -3.23
N PHE A 50 -2.39 9.74 -3.49
CA PHE A 50 -2.77 9.08 -4.73
C PHE A 50 -4.29 9.09 -4.93
N TYR A 51 -5.07 8.70 -3.93
CA TYR A 51 -6.53 8.70 -3.99
C TYR A 51 -7.08 10.09 -4.33
N ARG A 52 -6.59 11.13 -3.62
CA ARG A 52 -7.02 12.50 -3.88
C ARG A 52 -6.66 12.99 -5.28
N ALA A 53 -5.43 12.72 -5.72
CA ALA A 53 -4.98 13.10 -7.05
C ALA A 53 -5.79 12.41 -8.16
N ALA A 54 -6.04 11.10 -8.01
CA ALA A 54 -6.82 10.31 -8.96
C ALA A 54 -8.27 10.80 -9.05
N ARG A 55 -8.94 10.98 -7.89
CA ARG A 55 -10.33 11.50 -7.85
C ARG A 55 -10.42 12.90 -8.45
N ALA A 56 -9.49 13.78 -8.14
CA ALA A 56 -9.45 15.14 -8.71
C ALA A 56 -9.23 15.12 -10.23
N ALA A 57 -8.48 14.15 -10.75
CA ALA A 57 -8.25 13.96 -12.17
C ALA A 57 -9.39 13.21 -12.88
N GLY A 58 -10.37 12.64 -12.17
CA GLY A 58 -11.39 11.77 -12.75
C GLY A 58 -10.84 10.40 -13.19
N VAL A 59 -9.74 9.94 -12.56
CA VAL A 59 -9.16 8.61 -12.73
C VAL A 59 -9.59 7.75 -11.55
N LYS A 60 -9.95 6.49 -11.78
CA LYS A 60 -10.30 5.56 -10.72
C LYS A 60 -9.05 5.06 -9.99
N PRO A 61 -8.91 5.35 -8.68
CA PRO A 61 -7.79 4.82 -7.89
C PRO A 61 -8.03 3.36 -7.51
N ILE A 62 -7.00 2.52 -7.67
CA ILE A 62 -6.96 1.16 -7.14
C ILE A 62 -5.88 1.15 -6.06
N ILE A 63 -6.28 0.81 -4.84
CA ILE A 63 -5.40 0.83 -3.67
C ILE A 63 -4.78 -0.54 -3.47
N GLY A 64 -3.46 -0.58 -3.33
CA GLY A 64 -2.71 -1.81 -3.11
C GLY A 64 -1.34 -1.56 -2.51
N CYS A 65 -0.57 -2.62 -2.42
CA CYS A 65 0.81 -2.64 -1.97
C CYS A 65 1.50 -3.89 -2.50
N GLU A 66 2.72 -3.78 -2.96
CA GLU A 66 3.58 -4.93 -3.18
C GLU A 66 4.25 -5.29 -1.85
N VAL A 67 3.73 -6.32 -1.18
CA VAL A 67 4.25 -6.77 0.10
C VAL A 67 5.45 -7.73 -0.07
N TYR A 68 6.31 -7.76 0.94
CA TYR A 68 7.39 -8.73 1.05
C TYR A 68 6.92 -9.94 1.86
N VAL A 69 6.94 -11.14 1.26
CA VAL A 69 6.55 -12.39 1.92
C VAL A 69 7.79 -13.12 2.41
N ALA A 70 7.85 -13.38 3.72
CA ALA A 70 8.95 -14.13 4.33
C ALA A 70 9.00 -15.57 3.78
N PRO A 71 10.20 -16.13 3.54
CA PRO A 71 10.33 -17.53 3.09
C PRO A 71 9.79 -18.56 4.09
N ARG A 72 9.88 -18.26 5.39
CA ARG A 72 9.35 -19.04 6.51
C ARG A 72 8.30 -18.23 7.26
N THR A 73 8.52 -17.89 8.50
CA THR A 73 7.64 -16.98 9.25
C THR A 73 8.22 -15.57 9.30
N ARG A 74 7.37 -14.57 9.53
CA ARG A 74 7.80 -13.17 9.71
C ARG A 74 8.73 -12.96 10.90
N PHE A 75 8.74 -13.89 11.85
CA PHE A 75 9.57 -13.85 13.05
C PHE A 75 10.97 -14.45 12.84
N ASP A 76 11.16 -15.29 11.83
CA ASP A 76 12.45 -15.88 11.50
C ASP A 76 13.40 -14.86 10.90
N LYS A 77 14.65 -14.83 11.39
CA LYS A 77 15.65 -13.80 11.02
C LYS A 77 17.05 -14.41 10.87
N GLU A 78 17.13 -15.58 10.23
CA GLU A 78 18.38 -16.24 9.95
C GLU A 78 18.90 -15.87 8.56
N HIS A 79 20.07 -15.25 8.48
CA HIS A 79 20.61 -14.73 7.23
C HIS A 79 20.69 -15.76 6.09
N ALA A 80 20.97 -17.03 6.42
CA ALA A 80 21.09 -18.10 5.41
C ALA A 80 19.75 -18.45 4.72
N PHE A 81 18.61 -18.20 5.38
CA PHE A 81 17.30 -18.65 4.93
C PHE A 81 16.30 -17.49 4.74
N ASP A 82 16.44 -16.40 5.49
CA ASP A 82 15.41 -15.36 5.58
C ASP A 82 15.87 -14.01 5.04
N ARG A 83 17.06 -13.95 4.44
CA ARG A 83 17.62 -12.72 3.90
C ARG A 83 16.78 -12.16 2.77
N GLU A 84 16.34 -13.00 1.86
CA GLU A 84 15.53 -12.66 0.71
C GLU A 84 14.05 -12.85 1.05
N ALA A 85 13.19 -11.97 0.56
CA ALA A 85 11.74 -12.07 0.70
C ALA A 85 11.11 -12.08 -0.69
N TYR A 86 9.99 -12.77 -0.85
CA TYR A 86 9.26 -12.81 -2.09
C TYR A 86 8.32 -11.61 -2.21
N HIS A 87 8.11 -11.13 -3.43
CA HIS A 87 7.12 -10.12 -3.72
C HIS A 87 5.73 -10.73 -3.94
N LEU A 88 4.70 -10.02 -3.51
CA LEU A 88 3.30 -10.34 -3.78
C LEU A 88 2.52 -9.03 -3.89
N VAL A 89 1.84 -8.81 -5.00
CA VAL A 89 0.99 -7.63 -5.16
C VAL A 89 -0.38 -7.91 -4.55
N LEU A 90 -0.82 -7.02 -3.67
CA LEU A 90 -2.13 -7.09 -3.02
C LEU A 90 -2.94 -5.85 -3.36
N LEU A 91 -4.15 -6.04 -3.90
CA LEU A 91 -5.08 -4.98 -4.28
C LEU A 91 -6.34 -5.05 -3.41
N CYS A 92 -6.83 -3.91 -2.95
CA CYS A 92 -8.01 -3.83 -2.09
C CYS A 92 -9.29 -3.74 -2.94
N GLU A 93 -10.19 -4.68 -2.79
CA GLU A 93 -11.51 -4.62 -3.41
C GLU A 93 -12.44 -3.61 -2.73
N ASN A 94 -12.33 -3.48 -1.41
CA ASN A 94 -13.24 -2.70 -0.59
C ASN A 94 -12.55 -2.20 0.70
N GLU A 95 -13.31 -1.57 1.60
CA GLU A 95 -12.80 -1.05 2.86
C GLU A 95 -12.25 -2.16 3.78
N THR A 96 -12.85 -3.37 3.78
CA THR A 96 -12.33 -4.52 4.54
C THR A 96 -10.94 -4.90 4.06
N GLY A 97 -10.75 -5.02 2.74
CA GLY A 97 -9.44 -5.28 2.15
C GLY A 97 -8.42 -4.20 2.48
N TYR A 98 -8.82 -2.92 2.45
CA TYR A 98 -7.94 -1.83 2.84
C TYR A 98 -7.48 -1.92 4.31
N ARG A 99 -8.41 -2.25 5.23
CA ARG A 99 -8.08 -2.43 6.65
C ARG A 99 -7.16 -3.64 6.86
N ASN A 100 -7.45 -4.76 6.20
CA ASN A 100 -6.63 -5.96 6.25
C ASN A 100 -5.23 -5.72 5.72
N LEU A 101 -5.10 -5.08 4.55
CA LEU A 101 -3.80 -4.74 3.96
C LEU A 101 -3.00 -3.77 4.86
N SER A 102 -3.65 -2.73 5.38
CA SER A 102 -3.02 -1.80 6.33
C SER A 102 -2.53 -2.49 7.59
N TYR A 103 -3.30 -3.45 8.11
CA TYR A 103 -2.90 -4.26 9.26
C TYR A 103 -1.69 -5.14 8.93
N MET A 104 -1.74 -5.88 7.82
CA MET A 104 -0.63 -6.76 7.41
C MET A 104 0.67 -5.99 7.18
N VAL A 105 0.62 -4.86 6.47
CA VAL A 105 1.78 -3.98 6.26
C VAL A 105 2.32 -3.48 7.59
N SER A 106 1.46 -3.06 8.53
CA SER A 106 1.87 -2.61 9.86
C SER A 106 2.55 -3.74 10.66
N ARG A 107 2.01 -4.96 10.61
CA ARG A 107 2.64 -6.14 11.26
C ARG A 107 3.98 -6.47 10.61
N GLY A 108 4.12 -6.28 9.30
CA GLY A 108 5.39 -6.42 8.61
C GLY A 108 6.49 -5.54 9.20
N TYR A 109 6.17 -4.29 9.57
CA TYR A 109 7.10 -3.38 10.25
C TYR A 109 7.32 -3.74 11.71
N LEU A 110 6.28 -4.08 12.47
CA LEU A 110 6.36 -4.28 13.91
C LEU A 110 7.02 -5.63 14.27
N ASP A 111 6.66 -6.70 13.57
CA ASP A 111 7.07 -8.06 13.88
C ASP A 111 8.05 -8.63 12.86
N GLY A 112 7.76 -8.36 11.58
CA GLY A 112 8.38 -9.01 10.44
C GLY A 112 9.62 -8.33 9.89
N PHE A 113 10.04 -7.18 10.45
CA PHE A 113 11.14 -6.41 9.88
C PHE A 113 12.47 -7.17 9.99
N TYR A 114 12.99 -7.54 8.82
CA TYR A 114 14.35 -8.06 8.65
C TYR A 114 14.82 -7.67 7.23
N ASN A 115 15.67 -6.66 7.14
CA ASN A 115 16.03 -5.91 5.93
C ASN A 115 14.83 -5.24 5.23
N ARG A 116 13.65 -5.87 5.21
CA ARG A 116 12.40 -5.42 4.65
C ARG A 116 11.24 -5.70 5.63
N PRO A 117 10.12 -4.95 5.56
CA PRO A 117 8.92 -5.25 6.32
C PRO A 117 8.22 -6.47 5.71
N ARG A 118 8.30 -7.63 6.35
CA ARG A 118 7.80 -8.90 5.80
C ARG A 118 6.51 -9.34 6.45
N VAL A 119 5.56 -9.71 5.62
CA VAL A 119 4.40 -10.53 6.01
C VAL A 119 4.74 -12.02 5.85
N ASP A 120 3.86 -12.91 6.25
CA ASP A 120 3.99 -14.34 6.03
C ASP A 120 2.66 -14.99 5.68
N MET A 121 2.69 -16.29 5.38
CA MET A 121 1.53 -17.05 4.97
C MET A 121 0.43 -17.12 6.06
N GLU A 122 0.79 -16.99 7.33
CA GLU A 122 -0.16 -16.93 8.46
C GLU A 122 -0.98 -15.65 8.38
N LEU A 123 -0.33 -14.47 8.30
CA LEU A 123 -1.01 -13.19 8.15
C LEU A 123 -1.87 -13.12 6.89
N LEU A 124 -1.39 -13.69 5.78
CA LEU A 124 -2.15 -13.73 4.54
C LEU A 124 -3.44 -14.56 4.71
N ARG A 125 -3.39 -15.72 5.39
CA ARG A 125 -4.57 -16.55 5.67
C ARG A 125 -5.58 -15.85 6.58
N GLU A 126 -5.11 -15.13 7.57
CA GLU A 126 -5.98 -14.46 8.56
C GLU A 126 -6.63 -13.17 8.02
N HIS A 127 -6.00 -12.52 7.04
CA HIS A 127 -6.38 -11.17 6.59
C HIS A 127 -6.57 -11.05 5.07
N HIS A 128 -6.97 -12.13 4.37
CA HIS A 128 -7.16 -12.14 2.92
C HIS A 128 -8.48 -11.53 2.45
N GLU A 129 -9.47 -11.39 3.32
CA GLU A 129 -10.80 -10.92 2.95
C GLU A 129 -10.77 -9.53 2.29
N GLY A 130 -11.43 -9.39 1.13
CA GLY A 130 -11.50 -8.16 0.36
C GLY A 130 -10.18 -7.80 -0.35
N ILE A 131 -9.31 -8.78 -0.58
CA ILE A 131 -8.02 -8.62 -1.26
C ILE A 131 -7.96 -9.50 -2.51
N ILE A 132 -7.48 -8.91 -3.60
CA ILE A 132 -7.04 -9.60 -4.80
C ILE A 132 -5.50 -9.66 -4.76
N ALA A 133 -4.92 -10.82 -5.04
CA ALA A 133 -3.48 -11.01 -5.05
C ALA A 133 -2.98 -11.32 -6.47
N LEU A 134 -1.81 -10.76 -6.83
CA LEU A 134 -1.12 -11.03 -8.09
C LEU A 134 0.27 -11.61 -7.78
N SER A 135 0.75 -12.53 -8.64
CA SER A 135 1.99 -13.30 -8.38
C SER A 135 3.30 -12.48 -8.41
N ALA A 136 3.21 -11.20 -8.68
CA ALA A 136 4.29 -10.21 -8.75
C ALA A 136 5.32 -10.45 -9.88
N CYS A 137 6.41 -9.69 -9.84
CA CYS A 137 7.51 -9.69 -10.80
C CYS A 137 8.43 -10.93 -10.64
N LEU A 138 9.60 -10.94 -11.25
CA LEU A 138 10.59 -12.02 -11.12
C LEU A 138 10.98 -12.32 -9.64
N ALA A 139 10.78 -11.37 -8.72
CA ALA A 139 11.00 -11.58 -7.28
C ALA A 139 9.83 -12.28 -6.56
N GLY A 140 8.70 -12.54 -7.23
CA GLY A 140 7.58 -13.30 -6.67
C GLY A 140 7.93 -14.76 -6.43
N ARG A 141 7.27 -15.41 -5.46
CA ARG A 141 7.54 -16.81 -5.09
C ARG A 141 7.34 -17.79 -6.26
N VAL A 142 6.28 -17.58 -7.06
CA VAL A 142 5.98 -18.41 -8.23
C VAL A 142 7.00 -18.18 -9.35
N PRO A 143 7.28 -16.93 -9.79
CA PRO A 143 8.32 -16.66 -10.78
C PRO A 143 9.72 -17.11 -10.35
N GLN A 144 10.09 -16.96 -9.07
CA GLN A 144 11.38 -17.42 -8.55
C GLN A 144 11.56 -18.94 -8.68
N ALA A 145 10.53 -19.72 -8.36
CA ALA A 145 10.58 -21.16 -8.53
C ALA A 145 10.74 -21.56 -10.02
N LEU A 146 10.04 -20.86 -10.94
CA LEU A 146 10.18 -21.06 -12.39
C LEU A 146 11.57 -20.65 -12.89
N LEU A 147 12.14 -19.57 -12.36
CA LEU A 147 13.48 -19.10 -12.68
C LEU A 147 14.57 -20.13 -12.32
N HIS A 148 14.33 -20.93 -11.29
CA HIS A 148 15.21 -21.99 -10.85
C HIS A 148 14.84 -23.40 -11.39
N ASP A 149 14.01 -23.47 -12.43
CA ASP A 149 13.52 -24.72 -13.04
C ASP A 149 12.77 -25.67 -12.07
N GLN A 150 12.16 -25.10 -11.01
CA GLN A 150 11.41 -25.82 -9.98
C GLN A 150 9.89 -25.74 -10.24
N TYR A 151 9.43 -26.30 -11.36
CA TYR A 151 8.04 -26.17 -11.81
C TYR A 151 7.00 -26.66 -10.78
N GLU A 152 7.26 -27.80 -10.13
CA GLU A 152 6.31 -28.34 -9.12
C GLU A 152 6.23 -27.45 -7.87
N GLU A 153 7.33 -26.82 -7.46
CA GLU A 153 7.31 -25.84 -6.36
C GLU A 153 6.58 -24.56 -6.79
N ALA A 154 6.73 -24.13 -8.03
CA ALA A 154 5.97 -22.99 -8.56
C ALA A 154 4.46 -23.29 -8.56
N LYS A 155 4.07 -24.49 -9.01
CA LYS A 155 2.68 -24.96 -9.01
C LYS A 155 2.10 -25.05 -7.61
N LYS A 156 2.85 -25.59 -6.67
CA LYS A 156 2.47 -25.67 -5.25
C LYS A 156 2.28 -24.28 -4.65
N ALA A 157 3.22 -23.36 -4.92
CA ALA A 157 3.12 -21.98 -4.44
C ALA A 157 1.88 -21.25 -5.02
N ALA A 158 1.60 -21.42 -6.30
CA ALA A 158 0.43 -20.83 -6.95
C ALA A 158 -0.89 -21.37 -6.36
N LEU A 159 -0.98 -22.68 -6.13
CA LEU A 159 -2.15 -23.32 -5.54
C LEU A 159 -2.33 -22.93 -4.07
N GLU A 160 -1.23 -22.75 -3.31
CA GLU A 160 -1.29 -22.27 -1.92
C GLU A 160 -1.84 -20.83 -1.84
N TYR A 161 -1.43 -19.93 -2.74
CA TYR A 161 -2.02 -18.60 -2.82
C TYR A 161 -3.49 -18.66 -3.25
N ALA A 162 -3.83 -19.52 -4.23
CA ALA A 162 -5.21 -19.71 -4.66
C ALA A 162 -6.11 -20.29 -3.55
N GLU A 163 -5.57 -21.13 -2.66
CA GLU A 163 -6.27 -21.63 -1.47
C GLU A 163 -6.56 -20.50 -0.47
N ILE A 164 -5.62 -19.56 -0.30
CA ILE A 164 -5.76 -18.42 0.65
C ILE A 164 -6.77 -17.41 0.12
N PHE A 165 -6.58 -16.93 -1.11
CA PHE A 165 -7.36 -15.82 -1.66
C PHE A 165 -8.62 -16.26 -2.40
N GLY A 166 -8.67 -17.51 -2.84
CA GLY A 166 -9.66 -18.02 -3.79
C GLY A 166 -9.19 -17.92 -5.25
N THR A 167 -9.61 -18.85 -6.08
CA THR A 167 -9.19 -18.94 -7.50
C THR A 167 -9.59 -17.71 -8.33
N GLU A 168 -10.63 -16.98 -7.92
CA GLU A 168 -11.10 -15.75 -8.58
C GLU A 168 -10.44 -14.48 -8.04
N HIS A 169 -9.59 -14.60 -7.02
CA HIS A 169 -8.89 -13.50 -6.37
C HIS A 169 -7.37 -13.62 -6.43
N PHE A 170 -6.85 -14.69 -7.03
CA PHE A 170 -5.42 -14.86 -7.26
C PHE A 170 -5.13 -14.96 -8.74
N TYR A 171 -4.24 -14.09 -9.24
CA TYR A 171 -3.88 -13.98 -10.66
C TYR A 171 -2.40 -14.22 -10.85
N LEU A 172 -2.05 -14.95 -11.91
CA LEU A 172 -0.68 -15.14 -12.36
C LEU A 172 -0.29 -13.97 -13.27
N GLU A 173 0.80 -13.26 -12.95
CA GLU A 173 1.26 -12.10 -13.71
C GLU A 173 2.14 -12.50 -14.89
N LEU A 174 1.88 -11.90 -16.04
CA LEU A 174 2.74 -11.90 -17.23
C LEU A 174 3.41 -10.52 -17.33
N GLN A 175 4.74 -10.50 -17.37
CA GLN A 175 5.54 -9.28 -17.51
C GLN A 175 6.63 -9.48 -18.57
N ASP A 176 6.92 -8.43 -19.34
CA ASP A 176 8.01 -8.42 -20.33
C ASP A 176 8.70 -7.05 -20.35
N HIS A 177 9.87 -7.00 -19.73
CA HIS A 177 10.77 -5.86 -19.72
C HIS A 177 11.99 -6.07 -20.63
N GLY A 178 11.98 -7.12 -21.48
CA GLY A 178 13.11 -7.49 -22.33
C GLY A 178 14.27 -8.13 -21.58
N LEU A 179 14.03 -8.66 -20.35
CA LEU A 179 15.01 -9.43 -19.60
C LEU A 179 15.12 -10.84 -20.15
N GLU A 180 16.33 -11.41 -20.17
CA GLU A 180 16.61 -12.72 -20.77
C GLU A 180 15.81 -13.86 -20.14
N GLU A 181 15.51 -13.77 -18.87
CA GLU A 181 14.80 -14.80 -18.10
C GLU A 181 13.28 -14.78 -18.31
N GLN A 182 12.70 -13.64 -18.62
CA GLN A 182 11.23 -13.46 -18.65
C GLN A 182 10.52 -14.36 -19.67
N PRO A 183 11.01 -14.59 -20.88
CA PRO A 183 10.34 -15.50 -21.82
C PRO A 183 10.16 -16.91 -21.27
N ARG A 184 11.16 -17.45 -20.56
CA ARG A 184 11.09 -18.77 -19.91
C ARG A 184 10.10 -18.77 -18.74
N VAL A 185 10.15 -17.76 -17.88
CA VAL A 185 9.21 -17.62 -16.76
C VAL A 185 7.79 -17.48 -17.27
N ASN A 186 7.54 -16.66 -18.29
CA ASN A 186 6.22 -16.48 -18.89
C ASN A 186 5.67 -17.78 -19.49
N GLN A 187 6.51 -18.61 -20.12
CA GLN A 187 6.09 -19.95 -20.57
C GLN A 187 5.65 -20.83 -19.40
N GLY A 188 6.38 -20.79 -18.29
CA GLY A 188 6.00 -21.49 -17.05
C GLY A 188 4.68 -20.99 -16.47
N ILE A 189 4.47 -19.67 -16.43
CA ILE A 189 3.22 -19.04 -15.99
C ILE A 189 2.04 -19.46 -16.88
N LEU A 190 2.19 -19.42 -18.19
CA LEU A 190 1.16 -19.86 -19.15
C LEU A 190 0.79 -21.33 -18.94
N ARG A 191 1.80 -22.20 -18.77
CA ARG A 191 1.60 -23.61 -18.46
C ARG A 191 0.87 -23.81 -17.12
N LEU A 192 1.26 -23.08 -16.08
CA LEU A 192 0.58 -23.11 -14.78
C LEU A 192 -0.90 -22.73 -14.91
N SER A 193 -1.20 -21.64 -15.61
CA SER A 193 -2.58 -21.21 -15.88
C SER A 193 -3.38 -22.31 -16.58
N GLN A 194 -2.85 -22.92 -17.63
CA GLN A 194 -3.49 -24.02 -18.35
C GLN A 194 -3.75 -25.26 -17.49
N GLU A 195 -2.79 -25.65 -16.64
CA GLU A 195 -2.91 -26.84 -15.79
C GLU A 195 -3.78 -26.65 -14.55
N THR A 196 -3.84 -25.42 -14.01
CA THR A 196 -4.54 -25.12 -12.75
C THR A 196 -5.85 -24.38 -12.93
N GLY A 197 -6.09 -23.80 -14.10
CA GLY A 197 -7.22 -22.91 -14.36
C GLY A 197 -7.11 -21.53 -13.71
N LEU A 198 -5.96 -21.17 -13.12
CA LEU A 198 -5.74 -19.87 -12.51
C LEU A 198 -5.68 -18.77 -13.58
N PRO A 199 -6.39 -17.64 -13.37
CA PRO A 199 -6.45 -16.56 -14.34
C PRO A 199 -5.11 -15.83 -14.48
N LEU A 200 -4.89 -15.28 -15.66
CA LEU A 200 -3.73 -14.46 -16.00
C LEU A 200 -4.05 -12.98 -15.91
N VAL A 201 -3.02 -12.18 -15.67
CA VAL A 201 -3.06 -10.72 -15.79
C VAL A 201 -1.77 -10.19 -16.38
N VAL A 202 -1.85 -9.19 -17.27
CA VAL A 202 -0.67 -8.49 -17.79
C VAL A 202 -0.39 -7.28 -16.89
N THR A 203 0.86 -7.12 -16.47
CA THR A 203 1.33 -5.92 -15.77
C THR A 203 2.68 -5.46 -16.32
N ASN A 204 3.14 -4.29 -15.91
CA ASN A 204 4.44 -3.79 -16.34
C ASN A 204 5.35 -3.32 -15.21
N ASP A 205 4.98 -3.57 -13.96
CA ASP A 205 5.85 -3.23 -12.81
C ASP A 205 6.50 -1.84 -12.98
N ALA A 206 5.65 -0.82 -13.24
CA ALA A 206 6.10 0.48 -13.70
C ALA A 206 6.78 1.25 -12.56
N HIS A 207 8.05 1.62 -12.76
CA HIS A 207 8.86 2.37 -11.81
C HIS A 207 9.08 3.82 -12.24
N TYR A 208 8.79 4.17 -13.48
CA TYR A 208 8.83 5.52 -14.02
C TYR A 208 7.78 5.71 -15.11
N LEU A 209 7.54 6.95 -15.53
CA LEU A 209 6.39 7.27 -16.38
C LEU A 209 6.67 7.10 -17.86
N ARG A 210 7.87 7.47 -18.30
CA ARG A 210 8.29 7.45 -19.71
C ARG A 210 9.63 6.77 -19.85
N ARG A 211 9.94 6.21 -21.01
CA ARG A 211 11.22 5.53 -21.26
C ARG A 211 12.43 6.40 -20.93
N GLU A 212 12.39 7.67 -21.27
CA GLU A 212 13.45 8.64 -21.00
C GLU A 212 13.69 8.89 -19.49
N ASP A 213 12.74 8.55 -18.62
CA ASP A 213 12.86 8.67 -17.17
C ASP A 213 13.73 7.57 -16.54
N ALA A 214 14.08 6.52 -17.31
CA ALA A 214 14.93 5.42 -16.85
C ALA A 214 16.25 5.94 -16.24
N ARG A 215 16.85 6.98 -16.82
CA ARG A 215 18.07 7.59 -16.28
C ARG A 215 17.82 8.27 -14.92
N THR A 216 16.67 8.89 -14.73
CA THR A 216 16.30 9.52 -13.45
C THR A 216 16.16 8.46 -12.37
N GLN A 217 15.46 7.36 -12.67
CA GLN A 217 15.31 6.22 -11.79
C GLN A 217 16.67 5.60 -11.42
N ASP A 218 17.57 5.43 -12.38
CA ASP A 218 18.92 4.92 -12.16
C ASP A 218 19.74 5.81 -11.19
N ILE A 219 19.58 7.14 -11.28
CA ILE A 219 20.20 8.08 -10.33
C ILE A 219 19.60 7.92 -8.93
N LEU A 220 18.27 7.74 -8.80
CA LEU A 220 17.62 7.49 -7.51
C LEU A 220 18.17 6.22 -6.84
N MET A 221 18.34 5.14 -7.61
CA MET A 221 18.96 3.91 -7.10
C MET A 221 20.42 4.14 -6.66
N CYS A 222 21.20 4.95 -7.37
CA CYS A 222 22.54 5.33 -6.95
C CYS A 222 22.55 6.06 -5.61
N ILE A 223 21.64 7.02 -5.42
CA ILE A 223 21.50 7.77 -4.16
C ILE A 223 21.20 6.82 -3.00
N GLN A 224 20.24 5.91 -3.21
CA GLN A 224 19.88 4.89 -2.22
C GLN A 224 21.06 4.02 -1.79
N MET A 225 21.88 3.58 -2.74
CA MET A 225 23.01 2.68 -2.48
C MET A 225 24.28 3.40 -2.03
N GLY A 226 24.29 4.73 -2.00
CA GLY A 226 25.50 5.52 -1.78
C GLY A 226 26.56 5.31 -2.88
N LYS A 227 26.11 5.09 -4.13
CA LYS A 227 26.93 4.82 -5.31
C LYS A 227 26.85 5.99 -6.29
N THR A 228 27.73 5.98 -7.31
CA THR A 228 27.64 6.87 -8.46
C THR A 228 27.22 6.12 -9.72
N VAL A 229 26.77 6.83 -10.73
CA VAL A 229 26.38 6.21 -12.03
C VAL A 229 27.53 5.49 -12.74
N ASP A 230 28.78 5.90 -12.43
CA ASP A 230 29.99 5.33 -13.03
C ASP A 230 30.51 4.09 -12.26
N ASP A 231 29.91 3.75 -11.11
CA ASP A 231 30.31 2.56 -10.33
C ASP A 231 29.87 1.29 -11.08
N PRO A 232 30.79 0.42 -11.51
CA PRO A 232 30.43 -0.78 -12.28
C PRO A 232 29.74 -1.84 -11.42
N ASN A 233 29.88 -1.79 -10.10
CA ASN A 233 29.35 -2.79 -9.15
C ASN A 233 28.12 -2.27 -8.42
N ARG A 234 27.23 -1.57 -9.11
CA ARG A 234 25.96 -1.09 -8.55
C ARG A 234 24.77 -1.88 -9.11
N LEU A 235 23.72 -1.97 -8.33
CA LEU A 235 22.43 -2.43 -8.81
C LEU A 235 21.87 -1.40 -9.78
N LYS A 236 21.35 -1.86 -10.91
CA LYS A 236 20.63 -1.05 -11.90
C LYS A 236 19.63 -1.94 -12.61
N PHE A 237 18.59 -1.34 -13.18
CA PHE A 237 17.73 -2.05 -14.12
C PHE A 237 18.50 -2.28 -15.42
N GLU A 238 18.39 -3.47 -15.96
CA GLU A 238 19.14 -3.87 -17.17
C GLU A 238 18.53 -3.27 -18.44
N THR A 239 17.25 -2.91 -18.39
CA THR A 239 16.49 -2.37 -19.52
C THR A 239 15.77 -1.09 -19.13
N GLU A 240 15.29 -0.35 -20.15
CA GLU A 240 14.49 0.87 -19.98
C GLU A 240 12.99 0.61 -20.14
N GLU A 241 12.54 -0.60 -19.84
CA GLU A 241 11.18 -1.06 -20.14
C GLU A 241 10.20 -0.99 -18.96
N PHE A 242 10.61 -0.47 -17.82
CA PHE A 242 9.79 -0.37 -16.60
C PHE A 242 8.98 0.93 -16.52
N TYR A 243 8.57 1.48 -17.67
CA TYR A 243 7.75 2.68 -17.74
C TYR A 243 6.26 2.36 -17.86
N LEU A 244 5.41 3.36 -17.61
CA LEU A 244 3.97 3.25 -17.75
C LEU A 244 3.61 3.25 -19.24
N LYS A 245 3.52 2.03 -19.84
CA LYS A 245 3.28 1.77 -21.27
C LYS A 245 1.82 1.99 -21.64
N SER A 246 1.58 2.22 -22.93
CA SER A 246 0.24 2.13 -23.50
C SER A 246 -0.22 0.67 -23.62
N GLU A 247 -1.52 0.46 -23.84
CA GLU A 247 -2.07 -0.87 -24.12
C GLU A 247 -1.47 -1.46 -25.40
N GLU A 248 -1.29 -0.64 -26.43
CA GLU A 248 -0.73 -1.06 -27.70
C GLU A 248 0.69 -1.58 -27.56
N GLU A 249 1.55 -0.89 -26.81
CA GLU A 249 2.92 -1.30 -26.52
C GLU A 249 2.98 -2.64 -25.77
N LEU A 250 2.05 -2.89 -24.84
CA LEU A 250 1.97 -4.16 -24.13
C LEU A 250 1.38 -5.29 -24.99
N ARG A 251 0.42 -4.99 -25.87
CA ARG A 251 -0.16 -5.99 -26.80
C ARG A 251 0.84 -6.46 -27.84
N GLU A 252 1.80 -5.62 -28.24
CA GLU A 252 2.91 -6.05 -29.08
C GLU A 252 3.77 -7.13 -28.41
N ARG A 253 3.89 -7.11 -27.10
CA ARG A 253 4.65 -8.10 -26.31
C ARG A 253 3.83 -9.35 -25.97
N PHE A 254 2.52 -9.21 -25.83
CA PHE A 254 1.59 -10.27 -25.47
C PHE A 254 0.42 -10.39 -26.45
N PRO A 255 0.68 -10.69 -27.75
CA PRO A 255 -0.34 -10.62 -28.80
C PRO A 255 -1.45 -11.69 -28.67
N GLN A 256 -1.29 -12.69 -27.80
CA GLN A 256 -2.26 -13.77 -27.60
C GLN A 256 -2.85 -13.81 -26.19
N ALA A 257 -2.67 -12.74 -25.40
CA ALA A 257 -3.08 -12.71 -24.00
C ALA A 257 -4.33 -11.84 -23.76
N ASP A 258 -5.29 -11.80 -24.69
CA ASP A 258 -6.47 -10.93 -24.62
C ASP A 258 -7.20 -11.03 -23.28
N GLU A 259 -7.42 -12.25 -22.78
CA GLU A 259 -8.05 -12.47 -21.47
C GLU A 259 -7.26 -11.83 -20.32
N ALA A 260 -5.92 -11.87 -20.37
CA ALA A 260 -5.08 -11.29 -19.33
C ALA A 260 -5.16 -9.74 -19.32
N PHE A 261 -5.39 -9.10 -20.48
CA PHE A 261 -5.72 -7.68 -20.57
C PHE A 261 -7.13 -7.38 -20.03
N GLU A 262 -8.13 -8.14 -20.44
CA GLU A 262 -9.50 -7.99 -19.94
C GLU A 262 -9.57 -8.13 -18.41
N ASN A 263 -8.78 -9.06 -17.84
CA ASN A 263 -8.75 -9.28 -16.40
C ASN A 263 -8.24 -8.06 -15.63
N THR A 264 -7.36 -7.22 -16.22
CA THR A 264 -6.96 -5.95 -15.59
C THR A 264 -8.15 -5.02 -15.37
N VAL A 265 -9.07 -4.99 -16.33
CA VAL A 265 -10.30 -4.19 -16.26
C VAL A 265 -11.28 -4.77 -15.25
N LYS A 266 -11.50 -6.11 -15.28
CA LYS A 266 -12.37 -6.80 -14.32
C LYS A 266 -11.90 -6.59 -12.88
N ILE A 267 -10.60 -6.66 -12.63
CA ILE A 267 -10.00 -6.35 -11.32
C ILE A 267 -10.26 -4.88 -10.95
N ALA A 268 -10.02 -3.96 -11.88
CA ALA A 268 -10.27 -2.54 -11.65
C ALA A 268 -11.73 -2.24 -11.30
N GLU A 269 -12.69 -2.91 -11.92
CA GLU A 269 -14.12 -2.77 -11.63
C GLU A 269 -14.47 -3.24 -10.23
N ARG A 270 -13.84 -4.30 -9.74
CA ARG A 270 -14.03 -4.89 -8.40
C ARG A 270 -13.42 -4.04 -7.29
N CYS A 271 -12.34 -3.30 -7.55
CA CYS A 271 -11.65 -2.48 -6.56
C CYS A 271 -12.39 -1.15 -6.33
N ASN A 272 -13.05 -1.01 -5.17
CA ASN A 272 -13.89 0.14 -4.83
C ASN A 272 -13.66 0.58 -3.38
N VAL A 273 -12.47 1.09 -3.08
CA VAL A 273 -12.15 1.68 -1.77
C VAL A 273 -12.54 3.15 -1.77
N GLU A 274 -13.28 3.58 -0.75
CA GLU A 274 -13.66 4.99 -0.58
C GLU A 274 -13.19 5.53 0.77
N PHE A 275 -12.64 6.76 0.76
CA PHE A 275 -12.24 7.46 1.97
C PHE A 275 -13.18 8.61 2.27
N THR A 276 -13.61 8.70 3.54
CA THR A 276 -14.41 9.81 4.04
C THR A 276 -13.50 10.88 4.61
N PHE A 277 -13.54 12.10 4.05
CA PHE A 277 -12.78 13.25 4.51
C PHE A 277 -13.66 14.25 5.25
N GLY A 278 -13.05 15.10 6.08
CA GLY A 278 -13.74 16.18 6.81
C GLY A 278 -14.53 15.72 8.04
N LYS A 279 -14.48 14.43 8.39
CA LYS A 279 -15.07 13.92 9.63
C LYS A 279 -13.96 13.76 10.67
N TYR A 280 -14.07 14.52 11.74
CA TYR A 280 -13.12 14.44 12.86
C TYR A 280 -13.50 13.28 13.79
N HIS A 281 -12.56 12.42 14.09
CA HIS A 281 -12.66 11.36 15.09
C HIS A 281 -11.80 11.77 16.30
N LEU A 282 -12.42 12.52 17.21
CA LEU A 282 -11.75 12.87 18.46
C LEU A 282 -11.77 11.65 19.39
N PRO A 283 -10.68 11.31 20.06
CA PRO A 283 -10.69 10.27 21.07
C PRO A 283 -11.58 10.68 22.26
N GLU A 284 -12.22 9.69 22.86
CA GLU A 284 -12.98 9.90 24.10
C GLU A 284 -12.04 9.90 25.30
N PHE A 285 -12.23 10.88 26.22
CA PHE A 285 -11.47 10.94 27.47
C PHE A 285 -11.98 9.86 28.43
N LYS A 286 -11.08 9.11 29.08
CA LYS A 286 -11.46 8.13 30.11
C LYS A 286 -11.90 8.84 31.39
N LEU A 287 -13.19 8.97 31.59
CA LEU A 287 -13.79 9.64 32.75
C LEU A 287 -13.77 8.75 33.98
N PRO A 288 -13.66 9.37 35.19
CA PRO A 288 -13.98 8.68 36.44
C PRO A 288 -15.44 8.23 36.49
N ALA A 289 -15.72 7.18 37.25
CA ALA A 289 -17.07 6.63 37.36
C ALA A 289 -18.07 7.69 37.89
N GLY A 290 -19.19 7.84 37.17
CA GLY A 290 -20.26 8.74 37.52
C GLY A 290 -20.16 10.15 36.95
N TYR A 291 -19.15 10.42 36.11
CA TYR A 291 -19.00 11.71 35.41
C TYR A 291 -19.34 11.60 33.94
N ASP A 292 -19.90 12.65 33.37
CA ASP A 292 -19.80 13.02 31.98
C ASP A 292 -18.65 14.02 31.75
N SER A 293 -18.23 14.21 30.51
CA SER A 293 -17.06 15.06 30.17
C SER A 293 -17.23 16.52 30.65
N LEU A 294 -18.43 17.06 30.50
CA LEU A 294 -18.70 18.46 30.88
C LEU A 294 -18.67 18.65 32.38
N THR A 295 -19.33 17.79 33.14
CA THR A 295 -19.36 17.83 34.59
C THR A 295 -17.95 17.69 35.16
N TYR A 296 -17.14 16.80 34.60
CA TYR A 296 -15.75 16.61 35.00
C TYR A 296 -14.89 17.83 34.68
N LEU A 297 -15.03 18.41 33.48
CA LEU A 297 -14.33 19.64 33.12
C LEU A 297 -14.68 20.77 34.06
N LYS A 298 -15.98 20.99 34.39
CA LYS A 298 -16.44 22.03 35.32
C LYS A 298 -15.83 21.84 36.69
N GLU A 299 -15.76 20.61 37.22
CA GLU A 299 -15.14 20.33 38.51
C GLU A 299 -13.64 20.65 38.51
N LEU A 300 -12.90 20.20 37.49
CA LEU A 300 -11.47 20.50 37.36
C LEU A 300 -11.22 22.03 37.27
N CYS A 301 -12.03 22.73 36.49
CA CYS A 301 -11.96 24.19 36.39
C CYS A 301 -12.29 24.89 37.69
N ALA A 302 -13.31 24.42 38.40
CA ALA A 302 -13.68 25.01 39.71
C ALA A 302 -12.56 24.83 40.75
N LYS A 303 -11.94 23.63 40.78
CA LYS A 303 -10.78 23.36 41.63
C LYS A 303 -9.60 24.26 41.29
N GLY A 304 -9.23 24.31 39.99
CA GLY A 304 -8.13 25.15 39.51
C GLY A 304 -8.39 26.66 39.72
N PHE A 305 -9.64 27.08 39.65
CA PHE A 305 -10.04 28.46 39.93
C PHE A 305 -9.79 28.82 41.41
N ALA A 306 -10.28 27.98 42.34
CA ALA A 306 -10.08 28.19 43.77
C ALA A 306 -8.58 28.23 44.14
N GLU A 307 -7.77 27.34 43.55
CA GLU A 307 -6.32 27.29 43.79
C GLU A 307 -5.58 28.54 43.28
N ARG A 308 -6.02 29.17 42.18
CA ARG A 308 -5.32 30.29 41.54
C ARG A 308 -5.82 31.67 41.96
N TYR A 309 -7.12 31.82 42.15
CA TYR A 309 -7.76 33.11 42.32
C TYR A 309 -8.49 33.28 43.68
N GLY A 310 -8.76 32.16 44.38
CA GLY A 310 -9.59 32.19 45.58
C GLY A 310 -11.07 32.50 45.28
N GLU A 311 -11.78 33.10 46.24
CA GLU A 311 -13.23 33.41 46.12
C GLU A 311 -13.52 34.87 45.75
N GLU A 312 -12.53 35.75 45.65
CA GLU A 312 -12.67 37.22 45.60
C GLU A 312 -12.74 37.82 44.18
N HIS A 313 -12.92 36.99 43.10
CA HIS A 313 -12.85 37.44 41.72
C HIS A 313 -14.09 37.02 40.88
N PRO A 314 -15.25 37.65 41.12
CA PRO A 314 -16.49 37.32 40.43
C PRO A 314 -16.42 37.54 38.91
N GLU A 315 -15.65 38.55 38.47
CA GLU A 315 -15.42 38.84 37.06
C GLU A 315 -14.66 37.70 36.34
N TYR A 316 -13.71 37.04 36.98
CA TYR A 316 -12.99 35.89 36.43
C TYR A 316 -13.86 34.63 36.40
N ARG A 317 -14.77 34.51 37.38
CA ARG A 317 -15.74 33.41 37.40
C ARG A 317 -16.70 33.50 36.20
N GLN A 318 -17.22 34.70 35.94
CA GLN A 318 -18.11 34.94 34.80
C GLN A 318 -17.42 34.62 33.48
N GLN A 319 -16.15 35.00 33.33
CA GLN A 319 -15.36 34.70 32.15
C GLN A 319 -15.14 33.18 32.00
N LEU A 320 -14.78 32.47 33.07
CA LEU A 320 -14.60 31.03 33.09
C LEU A 320 -15.87 30.30 32.67
N ASP A 321 -17.02 30.68 33.22
CA ASP A 321 -18.31 30.07 32.89
C ASP A 321 -18.67 30.29 31.42
N TYR A 322 -18.37 31.48 30.87
CA TYR A 322 -18.54 31.78 29.45
C TYR A 322 -17.63 30.88 28.53
N GLU A 323 -16.37 30.72 28.92
CA GLU A 323 -15.42 29.90 28.15
C GLU A 323 -15.81 28.42 28.17
N ILE A 324 -16.23 27.87 29.32
CA ILE A 324 -16.68 26.49 29.44
C ILE A 324 -17.93 26.26 28.57
N ASP A 325 -18.90 27.20 28.60
CA ASP A 325 -20.12 27.15 27.79
C ASP A 325 -19.77 27.16 26.27
N MET A 326 -18.77 27.96 25.89
CA MET A 326 -18.30 27.97 24.48
C MET A 326 -17.63 26.69 24.09
N ILE A 327 -16.77 26.09 24.94
CA ILE A 327 -16.10 24.79 24.70
C ILE A 327 -17.15 23.69 24.52
N GLU A 328 -18.20 23.68 25.37
CA GLU A 328 -19.30 22.73 25.27
C GLU A 328 -20.05 22.88 23.94
N LYS A 329 -20.50 24.12 23.61
CA LYS A 329 -21.23 24.42 22.36
C LYS A 329 -20.48 24.02 21.10
N MET A 330 -19.16 24.13 21.13
CA MET A 330 -18.30 23.76 20.02
C MET A 330 -17.94 22.23 19.98
N GLY A 331 -18.33 21.45 21.00
CA GLY A 331 -18.07 20.02 21.08
C GLY A 331 -16.62 19.65 21.39
N PHE A 332 -15.84 20.52 22.04
CA PHE A 332 -14.42 20.31 22.34
C PHE A 332 -14.14 19.91 23.79
N THR A 333 -15.14 19.54 24.59
CA THR A 333 -14.96 19.17 25.99
C THR A 333 -13.90 18.10 26.21
N ASP A 334 -14.01 16.98 25.50
CA ASP A 334 -13.03 15.88 25.58
C ASP A 334 -11.63 16.31 25.13
N TYR A 335 -11.54 17.14 24.11
CA TYR A 335 -10.26 17.69 23.65
C TYR A 335 -9.53 18.47 24.75
N PHE A 336 -10.24 19.32 25.48
CA PHE A 336 -9.65 20.07 26.60
C PHE A 336 -9.21 19.14 27.75
N LEU A 337 -9.98 18.10 28.07
CA LEU A 337 -9.60 17.11 29.08
C LEU A 337 -8.34 16.32 28.67
N ILE A 338 -8.25 15.90 27.41
CA ILE A 338 -7.09 15.19 26.85
C ILE A 338 -5.84 16.06 26.88
N VAL A 339 -5.94 17.32 26.44
CA VAL A 339 -4.80 18.24 26.45
C VAL A 339 -4.36 18.56 27.89
N ALA A 340 -5.32 18.75 28.84
CA ALA A 340 -4.99 18.93 30.24
C ALA A 340 -4.25 17.72 30.82
N ASP A 341 -4.65 16.50 30.47
CA ASP A 341 -3.98 15.27 30.88
C ASP A 341 -2.52 15.20 30.36
N PHE A 342 -2.29 15.49 29.08
CA PHE A 342 -0.94 15.53 28.50
C PHE A 342 -0.05 16.58 29.23
N VAL A 343 -0.58 17.76 29.45
CA VAL A 343 0.17 18.85 30.11
C VAL A 343 0.49 18.47 31.55
N ASN A 344 -0.46 17.88 32.28
CA ASN A 344 -0.25 17.48 33.67
C ASN A 344 0.71 16.30 33.80
N PHE A 345 0.67 15.36 32.85
CA PHE A 345 1.64 14.25 32.79
C PHE A 345 3.06 14.77 32.54
N ALA A 346 3.23 15.78 31.70
CA ALA A 346 4.55 16.36 31.38
C ALA A 346 5.16 17.21 32.49
N LYS A 347 4.34 17.75 33.40
CA LYS A 347 4.78 18.55 34.58
C LYS A 347 5.17 17.68 35.75
#